data_a61b078e02296f7afb953060dbb09bff
#
_entry.id   a61b078e02296f7afb953060dbb09bff
#
_cell.length_a   1.000
_cell.length_b   1.000
_cell.length_c   1.000
_cell.angle_alpha   90.00
_cell.angle_beta   90.00
_cell.angle_gamma   90.00
#
_symmetry.space_group_name_H-M   'P 1'
#
loop_
_entity.id
_entity.type
_entity.pdbx_description
1 polymer ?
#
loop_
_entity_poly.entity_id
_entity_poly.type
_entity_poly.pdbx_seq_one_letter_code
_entity_poly.pdbx_strand_id
1 'polypeptide(L)'
;TYSSTNLSAVNVRLTPSEIETALKAGSLVLTDNEDGAIVIERAITTNVGDLTAGSNKIRKVRTNMTIVSDVTLTANANWIGKINNNPDGQASVIAGIKAYLDQLASSEVIHPEPVEVTLDPNYASIDDKIYLAIRYIEVDSAEEIYLTIKAGN
;
A
#
# COMPACT_ATOMS: atom_id res chain seq x y z
N THR A 1 16.02 0.43 1.22
CA THR A 1 16.54 1.76 1.58
C THR A 1 16.26 2.74 0.45
N TYR A 2 15.70 3.90 0.77
CA TYR A 2 15.41 4.96 -0.21
C TYR A 2 16.51 6.00 -0.11
N SER A 3 17.39 6.10 -1.12
CA SER A 3 18.44 7.11 -1.14
C SER A 3 17.87 8.47 -1.57
N SER A 4 18.37 9.55 -0.96
CA SER A 4 18.07 10.91 -1.37
C SER A 4 19.29 11.51 -2.07
N THR A 5 19.12 11.95 -3.32
CA THR A 5 20.16 12.63 -4.09
C THR A 5 20.29 14.11 -3.76
N ASN A 6 19.35 14.67 -2.98
CA ASN A 6 19.29 16.10 -2.69
C ASN A 6 19.79 16.47 -1.29
N LEU A 7 20.15 15.48 -0.46
CA LEU A 7 20.69 15.70 0.87
C LEU A 7 22.18 15.34 0.89
N SER A 8 23.00 16.21 1.42
CA SER A 8 24.46 16.05 1.46
C SER A 8 24.99 15.61 2.83
N ALA A 9 24.20 15.75 3.89
CA ALA A 9 24.58 15.32 5.23
C ALA A 9 23.35 15.20 6.14
N VAL A 10 23.46 14.40 7.19
CA VAL A 10 22.57 14.44 8.36
C VAL A 10 23.18 15.35 9.42
N ASN A 11 22.36 16.15 10.09
CA ASN A 11 22.82 17.08 11.13
C ASN A 11 23.22 16.38 12.44
N VAL A 12 22.64 15.22 12.71
CA VAL A 12 22.95 14.38 13.89
C VAL A 12 22.99 12.93 13.45
N ARG A 13 24.07 12.23 13.78
CA ARG A 13 24.17 10.78 13.62
C ARG A 13 23.60 10.10 14.84
N LEU A 14 22.57 9.30 14.63
CA LEU A 14 21.92 8.50 15.68
C LEU A 14 22.64 7.15 15.83
N THR A 15 22.72 6.67 17.04
CA THR A 15 23.12 5.30 17.33
C THR A 15 22.02 4.32 16.92
N PRO A 16 22.33 3.01 16.70
CA PRO A 16 21.33 2.01 16.36
C PRO A 16 20.14 1.95 17.35
N SER A 17 20.41 2.12 18.64
CA SER A 17 19.37 2.14 19.68
C SER A 17 18.47 3.37 19.61
N GLU A 18 19.02 4.52 19.26
CA GLU A 18 18.26 5.76 19.07
C GLU A 18 17.42 5.68 17.79
N ILE A 19 17.96 5.09 16.72
CA ILE A 19 17.21 4.82 15.48
C ILE A 19 16.00 3.94 15.77
N GLU A 20 16.19 2.82 16.46
CA GLU A 20 15.11 1.91 16.84
C GLU A 20 14.04 2.61 17.68
N THR A 21 14.45 3.44 18.63
CA THR A 21 13.55 4.21 19.49
C THR A 21 12.75 5.23 18.67
N ALA A 22 13.39 5.95 17.75
CA ALA A 22 12.76 6.92 16.90
C ALA A 22 11.76 6.26 15.93
N LEU A 23 12.11 5.10 15.35
CA LEU A 23 11.21 4.34 14.49
C LEU A 23 9.98 3.83 15.25
N LYS A 24 10.16 3.32 16.48
CA LYS A 24 9.04 2.92 17.34
C LYS A 24 8.12 4.10 17.71
N ALA A 25 8.67 5.30 17.77
CA ALA A 25 7.91 6.53 17.98
C ALA A 25 7.25 7.09 16.70
N GLY A 26 7.39 6.42 15.56
CA GLY A 26 6.82 6.83 14.28
C GLY A 26 7.58 7.97 13.58
N SER A 27 8.83 8.17 13.91
CA SER A 27 9.67 9.16 13.26
C SER A 27 10.27 8.62 11.97
N LEU A 28 10.27 9.44 10.91
CA LEU A 28 11.03 9.14 9.69
C LEU A 28 12.50 9.46 9.94
N VAL A 29 13.33 8.43 9.98
CA VAL A 29 14.76 8.55 10.29
C VAL A 29 15.57 8.56 9.01
N LEU A 30 16.47 9.55 8.90
CA LEU A 30 17.48 9.65 7.85
C LEU A 30 18.83 9.26 8.44
N THR A 31 19.53 8.37 7.76
CA THR A 31 20.90 7.93 8.13
C THR A 31 21.84 8.09 6.96
N ASP A 32 23.12 8.17 7.21
CA ASP A 32 24.14 8.04 6.19
C ASP A 32 24.65 6.59 6.16
N ASN A 33 24.67 5.99 4.97
CA ASN A 33 25.27 4.68 4.80
C ASN A 33 26.80 4.78 4.69
N GLU A 34 27.50 3.63 4.64
CA GLU A 34 28.95 3.56 4.54
C GLU A 34 29.51 4.26 3.30
N ASP A 35 28.72 4.38 2.24
CA ASP A 35 29.09 5.08 1.00
C ASP A 35 28.84 6.60 1.08
N GLY A 36 28.36 7.10 2.21
CA GLY A 36 28.03 8.51 2.45
C GLY A 36 26.73 8.98 1.80
N ALA A 37 25.92 8.07 1.26
CA ALA A 37 24.60 8.43 0.76
C ALA A 37 23.59 8.54 1.91
N ILE A 38 22.75 9.59 1.86
CA ILE A 38 21.67 9.75 2.83
C ILE A 38 20.51 8.85 2.43
N VAL A 39 20.06 8.01 3.37
CA VAL A 39 19.00 7.04 3.15
C VAL A 39 17.91 7.19 4.19
N ILE A 40 16.69 6.84 3.80
CA ILE A 40 15.58 6.66 4.75
C ILE A 40 15.72 5.25 5.33
N GLU A 41 15.85 5.16 6.63
CA GLU A 41 16.00 3.88 7.33
C GLU A 41 14.80 2.97 7.12
N ARG A 42 13.61 3.49 7.39
CA ARG A 42 12.34 2.80 7.08
C ARG A 42 11.27 3.81 6.64
N ALA A 43 10.53 3.47 5.60
CA ALA A 43 9.45 4.30 5.09
C ALA A 43 8.15 4.04 5.87
N ILE A 44 8.08 4.59 7.08
CA ILE A 44 6.94 4.46 8.00
C ILE A 44 6.15 5.76 8.13
N THR A 45 4.89 5.64 8.54
CA THR A 45 4.03 6.75 8.93
C THR A 45 4.12 7.00 10.44
N THR A 46 3.52 8.08 10.91
CA THR A 46 3.39 8.38 12.35
C THR A 46 2.37 7.48 13.07
N ASN A 47 1.66 6.60 12.36
CA ASN A 47 0.69 5.67 12.95
C ASN A 47 1.40 4.45 13.50
N VAL A 48 1.76 4.49 14.77
CA VAL A 48 2.46 3.41 15.49
C VAL A 48 1.54 2.60 16.40
N GLY A 49 0.24 2.93 16.46
CA GLY A 49 -0.72 2.27 17.35
C GLY A 49 -1.02 0.82 17.00
N ASP A 50 -0.96 0.47 15.70
CA ASP A 50 -1.11 -0.92 15.23
C ASP A 50 -0.12 -1.18 14.10
N LEU A 51 1.01 -1.78 14.43
CA LEU A 51 2.07 -2.14 13.50
C LEU A 51 1.66 -3.28 12.54
N THR A 52 0.58 -3.98 12.84
CA THR A 52 0.07 -5.09 12.00
C THR A 52 -0.93 -4.63 10.95
N ALA A 53 -1.59 -3.49 11.16
CA ALA A 53 -2.63 -2.96 10.27
C ALA A 53 -2.13 -2.48 8.89
N GLY A 54 -0.84 -2.51 8.64
CA GLY A 54 -0.24 -2.03 7.38
C GLY A 54 -0.28 -0.51 7.19
N SER A 55 -1.09 0.22 7.96
CA SER A 55 -1.21 1.69 7.91
C SER A 55 0.03 2.42 8.44
N ASN A 56 0.97 1.72 9.04
CA ASN A 56 2.27 2.23 9.45
C ASN A 56 3.30 2.30 8.30
N LYS A 57 3.01 1.71 7.14
CA LYS A 57 3.89 1.70 5.97
C LYS A 57 3.44 2.70 4.92
N ILE A 58 4.33 3.63 4.56
CA ILE A 58 4.03 4.64 3.52
C ILE A 58 3.66 3.95 2.19
N ARG A 59 4.34 2.87 1.82
CA ARG A 59 4.06 2.11 0.60
C ARG A 59 2.61 1.62 0.57
N LYS A 60 2.14 0.97 1.62
CA LYS A 60 0.78 0.43 1.70
C LYS A 60 -0.28 1.53 1.68
N VAL A 61 -0.07 2.59 2.45
CA VAL A 61 -0.97 3.75 2.44
C VAL A 61 -1.07 4.36 1.04
N ARG A 62 0.06 4.54 0.34
CA ARG A 62 0.07 5.06 -1.03
C ARG A 62 -0.64 4.13 -2.01
N THR A 63 -0.41 2.82 -1.90
CA THR A 63 -1.12 1.82 -2.73
C THR A 63 -2.63 1.97 -2.56
N ASN A 64 -3.14 2.02 -1.32
CA ASN A 64 -4.56 2.21 -1.06
C ASN A 64 -5.11 3.52 -1.63
N MET A 65 -4.41 4.62 -1.43
CA MET A 65 -4.81 5.92 -1.97
C MET A 65 -4.85 5.90 -3.51
N THR A 66 -3.89 5.26 -4.15
CA THR A 66 -3.84 5.12 -5.61
C THR A 66 -5.02 4.29 -6.11
N ILE A 67 -5.30 3.12 -5.51
CA ILE A 67 -6.42 2.27 -5.89
C ILE A 67 -7.75 3.03 -5.77
N VAL A 68 -7.99 3.72 -4.66
CA VAL A 68 -9.21 4.52 -4.47
C VAL A 68 -9.31 5.62 -5.54
N SER A 69 -8.22 6.31 -5.82
CA SER A 69 -8.19 7.36 -6.86
C SER A 69 -8.49 6.80 -8.24
N ASP A 70 -7.83 5.71 -8.64
CA ASP A 70 -7.98 5.12 -9.97
C ASP A 70 -9.37 4.55 -10.19
N VAL A 71 -9.92 3.84 -9.18
CA VAL A 71 -11.31 3.35 -9.23
C VAL A 71 -12.30 4.51 -9.34
N THR A 72 -12.09 5.58 -8.57
CA THR A 72 -12.96 6.77 -8.61
C THR A 72 -12.90 7.46 -9.98
N LEU A 73 -11.71 7.65 -10.51
CA LEU A 73 -11.53 8.25 -11.85
C LEU A 73 -12.18 7.39 -12.94
N THR A 74 -11.98 6.07 -12.87
CA THR A 74 -12.58 5.13 -13.81
C THR A 74 -14.12 5.12 -13.70
N ALA A 75 -14.65 5.16 -12.49
CA ALA A 75 -16.09 5.23 -12.24
C ALA A 75 -16.70 6.49 -12.87
N ASN A 76 -16.10 7.65 -12.65
CA ASN A 76 -16.55 8.91 -13.25
C ASN A 76 -16.47 8.89 -14.78
N ALA A 77 -15.39 8.33 -15.33
CA ALA A 77 -15.17 8.29 -16.77
C ALA A 77 -16.09 7.30 -17.50
N ASN A 78 -16.39 6.15 -16.89
CA ASN A 78 -16.98 5.03 -17.63
C ASN A 78 -18.33 4.53 -17.12
N TRP A 79 -18.67 4.75 -15.83
CA TRP A 79 -19.82 4.10 -15.22
C TRP A 79 -20.89 5.08 -14.75
N ILE A 80 -20.52 6.13 -14.04
CA ILE A 80 -21.48 7.07 -13.45
C ILE A 80 -22.29 7.78 -14.53
N GLY A 81 -23.61 7.58 -14.48
CA GLY A 81 -24.55 8.14 -15.47
C GLY A 81 -24.50 7.50 -16.88
N LYS A 82 -23.75 6.40 -17.05
CA LYS A 82 -23.55 5.75 -18.35
C LYS A 82 -24.00 4.29 -18.39
N ILE A 83 -24.08 3.63 -17.25
CA ILE A 83 -24.54 2.24 -17.16
C ILE A 83 -25.90 2.17 -16.45
N ASN A 84 -26.67 1.15 -16.77
CA ASN A 84 -27.91 0.86 -16.07
C ASN A 84 -27.61 0.11 -14.76
N ASN A 85 -28.30 0.47 -13.69
CA ASN A 85 -28.22 -0.27 -12.43
C ASN A 85 -29.11 -1.52 -12.47
N ASN A 86 -28.68 -2.53 -13.20
CA ASN A 86 -29.26 -3.86 -13.29
C ASN A 86 -28.15 -4.90 -13.10
N PRO A 87 -28.48 -6.21 -12.99
CA PRO A 87 -27.47 -7.24 -12.77
C PRO A 87 -26.30 -7.22 -13.76
N ASP A 88 -26.55 -6.95 -15.03
CA ASP A 88 -25.51 -6.89 -16.06
C ASP A 88 -24.60 -5.66 -15.88
N GLY A 89 -25.18 -4.50 -15.59
CA GLY A 89 -24.43 -3.27 -15.30
C GLY A 89 -23.58 -3.41 -14.03
N GLN A 90 -24.15 -3.97 -12.96
CA GLN A 90 -23.41 -4.25 -11.73
C GLN A 90 -22.27 -5.24 -11.98
N ALA A 91 -22.51 -6.32 -12.72
CA ALA A 91 -21.48 -7.29 -13.09
C ALA A 91 -20.35 -6.65 -13.92
N SER A 92 -20.69 -5.74 -14.83
CA SER A 92 -19.70 -5.00 -15.64
C SER A 92 -18.77 -4.14 -14.77
N VAL A 93 -19.30 -3.43 -13.78
CA VAL A 93 -18.49 -2.64 -12.83
C VAL A 93 -17.58 -3.54 -12.01
N ILE A 94 -18.12 -4.63 -11.44
CA ILE A 94 -17.36 -5.61 -10.67
C ILE A 94 -16.22 -6.19 -11.50
N ALA A 95 -16.51 -6.62 -12.74
CA ALA A 95 -15.49 -7.17 -13.63
C ALA A 95 -14.40 -6.15 -13.99
N GLY A 96 -14.77 -4.89 -14.22
CA GLY A 96 -13.82 -3.82 -14.52
C GLY A 96 -12.86 -3.54 -13.36
N ILE A 97 -13.38 -3.44 -12.12
CA ILE A 97 -12.55 -3.24 -10.93
C ILE A 97 -11.68 -4.47 -10.69
N LYS A 98 -12.26 -5.69 -10.80
CA LYS A 98 -11.49 -6.91 -10.62
C LYS A 98 -10.34 -7.02 -11.60
N ALA A 99 -10.54 -6.75 -12.88
CA ALA A 99 -9.49 -6.76 -13.89
C ALA A 99 -8.35 -5.78 -13.56
N TYR A 100 -8.66 -4.60 -13.06
CA TYR A 100 -7.66 -3.63 -12.59
C TYR A 100 -6.85 -4.18 -11.40
N LEU A 101 -7.51 -4.76 -10.39
CA LEU A 101 -6.83 -5.36 -9.24
C LEU A 101 -5.99 -6.57 -9.64
N ASP A 102 -6.46 -7.43 -10.55
CA ASP A 102 -5.70 -8.56 -11.08
C ASP A 102 -4.42 -8.09 -11.82
N GLN A 103 -4.49 -6.94 -12.50
CA GLN A 103 -3.30 -6.32 -13.11
C GLN A 103 -2.31 -5.83 -12.04
N LEU A 104 -2.79 -5.22 -10.95
CA LEU A 104 -1.93 -4.82 -9.82
C LEU A 104 -1.30 -6.02 -9.12
N ALA A 105 -2.02 -7.13 -8.99
CA ALA A 105 -1.50 -8.39 -8.47
C ALA A 105 -0.40 -8.97 -9.38
N SER A 106 -0.61 -8.94 -10.69
CA SER A 106 0.39 -9.38 -11.68
C SER A 106 1.65 -8.51 -11.67
N SER A 107 1.54 -7.27 -11.23
CA SER A 107 2.64 -6.31 -11.06
C SER A 107 3.24 -6.32 -9.65
N GLU A 108 2.87 -7.28 -8.80
CA GLU A 108 3.33 -7.43 -7.41
C GLU A 108 3.09 -6.20 -6.52
N VAL A 109 2.06 -5.40 -6.83
CA VAL A 109 1.64 -4.25 -6.01
C VAL A 109 0.73 -4.71 -4.87
N ILE A 110 -0.13 -5.70 -5.15
CA ILE A 110 -0.97 -6.40 -4.17
C ILE A 110 -0.73 -7.91 -4.30
N HIS A 111 -1.10 -8.66 -3.25
CA HIS A 111 -1.05 -10.12 -3.31
C HIS A 111 -2.08 -10.66 -4.30
N PRO A 112 -1.78 -11.79 -5.00
CA PRO A 112 -2.71 -12.39 -5.95
C PRO A 112 -3.98 -12.94 -5.28
N GLU A 113 -3.92 -13.21 -3.98
CA GLU A 113 -5.04 -13.68 -3.17
C GLU A 113 -4.99 -13.04 -1.77
N PRO A 114 -6.13 -12.62 -1.20
CA PRO A 114 -7.44 -12.51 -1.85
C PRO A 114 -7.55 -11.26 -2.73
N VAL A 115 -8.21 -11.39 -3.90
CA VAL A 115 -8.67 -10.27 -4.72
C VAL A 115 -10.16 -10.46 -4.97
N GLU A 116 -10.98 -9.78 -4.19
CA GLU A 116 -12.44 -9.93 -4.19
C GLU A 116 -13.12 -8.59 -4.49
N VAL A 117 -14.07 -8.60 -5.39
CA VAL A 117 -14.96 -7.47 -5.67
C VAL A 117 -16.38 -8.00 -5.75
N THR A 118 -17.23 -7.56 -4.83
CA THR A 118 -18.62 -8.02 -4.73
C THR A 118 -19.55 -6.84 -4.46
N LEU A 119 -20.85 -7.04 -4.61
CA LEU A 119 -21.82 -6.11 -4.02
C LEU A 119 -21.70 -6.16 -2.50
N ASP A 120 -21.80 -4.98 -1.87
CA ASP A 120 -21.75 -4.91 -0.41
C ASP A 120 -23.00 -5.56 0.19
N PRO A 121 -22.87 -6.58 1.04
CA PRO A 121 -24.02 -7.26 1.61
C PRO A 121 -24.81 -6.41 2.63
N ASN A 122 -24.23 -5.32 3.12
CA ASN A 122 -24.87 -4.46 4.13
C ASN A 122 -25.72 -3.36 3.48
N TYR A 123 -25.57 -3.10 2.19
CA TYR A 123 -26.29 -2.04 1.49
C TYR A 123 -26.90 -2.56 0.19
N ALA A 124 -28.18 -2.28 -0.01
CA ALA A 124 -28.89 -2.67 -1.24
C ALA A 124 -28.46 -1.78 -2.42
N SER A 125 -27.96 -2.41 -3.48
CA SER A 125 -27.62 -1.71 -4.75
C SER A 125 -28.87 -1.61 -5.61
N ILE A 126 -29.69 -0.59 -5.35
CA ILE A 126 -30.97 -0.30 -6.01
C ILE A 126 -31.04 1.15 -6.47
N ASP A 127 -31.99 1.43 -7.35
CA ASP A 127 -32.22 2.75 -7.95
C ASP A 127 -30.95 3.31 -8.64
N ASP A 128 -30.40 4.41 -8.16
CA ASP A 128 -29.23 5.09 -8.69
C ASP A 128 -27.92 4.74 -7.97
N LYS A 129 -27.94 3.75 -7.06
CA LYS A 129 -26.83 3.44 -6.16
C LYS A 129 -26.31 2.02 -6.34
N ILE A 130 -24.99 1.90 -6.49
CA ILE A 130 -24.27 0.63 -6.45
C ILE A 130 -23.31 0.68 -5.27
N TYR A 131 -23.42 -0.29 -4.36
CA TYR A 131 -22.51 -0.45 -3.24
C TYR A 131 -21.62 -1.66 -3.47
N LEU A 132 -20.31 -1.46 -3.37
CA LEU A 132 -19.31 -2.49 -3.63
C LEU A 132 -18.44 -2.71 -2.39
N ALA A 133 -18.14 -3.97 -2.12
CA ALA A 133 -17.14 -4.41 -1.17
C ALA A 133 -15.90 -4.88 -1.96
N ILE A 134 -14.75 -4.29 -1.67
CA ILE A 134 -13.47 -4.61 -2.32
C ILE A 134 -12.51 -5.10 -1.24
N ARG A 135 -11.87 -6.24 -1.48
CA ARG A 135 -10.89 -6.83 -0.58
C ARG A 135 -9.62 -7.22 -1.34
N TYR A 136 -8.49 -6.79 -0.84
CA TYR A 136 -7.14 -7.14 -1.31
C TYR A 136 -6.15 -7.00 -0.16
N ILE A 137 -4.91 -7.45 -0.37
CA ILE A 137 -3.80 -7.29 0.57
C ILE A 137 -2.63 -6.66 -0.18
N GLU A 138 -2.10 -5.56 0.33
CA GLU A 138 -0.95 -4.87 -0.25
C GLU A 138 0.35 -5.66 -0.04
N VAL A 139 1.21 -5.69 -1.06
CA VAL A 139 2.57 -6.22 -0.93
C VAL A 139 3.46 -5.19 -0.26
N ASP A 140 4.21 -5.62 0.76
CA ASP A 140 5.24 -4.80 1.40
C ASP A 140 6.62 -5.10 0.81
N SER A 141 7.59 -4.20 1.04
CA SER A 141 8.99 -4.44 0.70
C SER A 141 9.70 -5.18 1.84
N ALA A 142 10.63 -6.07 1.49
CA ALA A 142 11.54 -6.63 2.48
C ALA A 142 12.51 -5.54 2.96
N GLU A 143 12.35 -5.08 4.21
CA GLU A 143 13.19 -4.06 4.82
C GLU A 143 14.20 -4.66 5.80
N GLU A 144 13.95 -5.86 6.32
CA GLU A 144 14.80 -6.56 7.27
C GLU A 144 15.12 -7.96 6.76
N ILE A 145 16.41 -8.28 6.64
CA ILE A 145 16.89 -9.60 6.19
C ILE A 145 17.78 -10.18 7.28
N TYR A 146 17.35 -11.29 7.86
CA TYR A 146 18.10 -12.02 8.86
C TYR A 146 18.84 -13.19 8.21
N LEU A 147 20.18 -13.21 8.35
CA LEU A 147 21.04 -14.24 7.79
C LEU A 147 21.60 -15.14 8.90
N THR A 148 21.40 -16.45 8.79
CA THR A 148 22.06 -17.43 9.63
C THR A 148 23.09 -18.19 8.79
N ILE A 149 24.36 -17.95 9.05
CA ILE A 149 25.47 -18.62 8.37
C ILE A 149 25.97 -19.77 9.28
N LYS A 150 25.87 -21.01 8.80
CA LYS A 150 26.48 -22.17 9.45
C LYS A 150 27.76 -22.50 8.68
N ALA A 151 28.92 -22.17 9.25
CA ALA A 151 30.20 -22.65 8.74
C ALA A 151 30.32 -24.12 9.11
N GLY A 152 30.41 -24.98 8.10
CA GLY A 152 30.57 -26.42 8.31
C GLY A 152 32.01 -26.76 8.73
N ASN A 153 32.16 -27.70 9.67
CA ASN A 153 33.37 -28.52 9.85
C ASN A 153 33.18 -29.77 9.02
#